data_76478767f73208259bd95ec8bd2f59b9
#
_entry.id   76478767f73208259bd95ec8bd2f59b9
#
_cell.length_a   1.000
_cell.length_b   1.000
_cell.length_c   1.000
_cell.angle_alpha   90.00
_cell.angle_beta   90.00
_cell.angle_gamma   90.00
#
_symmetry.space_group_name_H-M   'P 1'
#
loop_
_entity.id
_entity.type
_entity.pdbx_description
1 polymer ?
#
loop_
_entity_poly.entity_id
_entity_poly.type
_entity_poly.pdbx_seq_one_letter_code
_entity_poly.pdbx_strand_id
1 'polypeptide(L)' 'MEMKEIKAEIKDYVRDHYKYYGWYPYDVEVGNVVYSYEEYMDILSMTL' A
#
# COMPACT_ATOMS: atom_id res chain seq x y z
N MET A 1 0.88 2.92 -14.78
CA MET A 1 0.33 3.60 -13.59
C MET A 1 1.44 4.37 -12.90
N GLU A 2 1.19 5.62 -12.57
CA GLU A 2 2.19 6.46 -11.92
C GLU A 2 2.38 6.05 -10.46
N MET A 3 3.58 6.24 -9.95
CA MET A 3 3.91 5.88 -8.57
C MET A 3 3.02 6.65 -7.56
N LYS A 4 2.65 7.88 -7.89
CA LYS A 4 1.76 8.67 -7.04
C LYS A 4 0.40 7.99 -6.88
N GLU A 5 -0.13 7.41 -7.96
CA GLU A 5 -1.39 6.68 -7.91
C GLU A 5 -1.24 5.37 -7.14
N ILE A 6 -0.12 4.69 -7.36
CA ILE A 6 0.16 3.44 -6.63
C ILE A 6 0.21 3.71 -5.14
N LYS A 7 0.91 4.78 -4.75
CA LYS A 7 0.99 5.17 -3.35
C LYS A 7 -0.39 5.46 -2.76
N ALA A 8 -1.23 6.18 -3.50
CA ALA A 8 -2.58 6.51 -3.04
C ALA A 8 -3.43 5.25 -2.83
N GLU A 9 -3.36 4.30 -3.77
CA GLU A 9 -4.12 3.06 -3.65
C GLU A 9 -3.61 2.19 -2.50
N ILE A 10 -2.30 2.11 -2.32
CA ILE A 10 -1.72 1.38 -1.19
C ILE A 10 -2.17 2.00 0.12
N LYS A 11 -2.09 3.32 0.22
CA LYS A 11 -2.48 4.05 1.42
C LYS A 11 -3.93 3.78 1.80
N ASP A 12 -4.82 3.84 0.82
CA ASP A 12 -6.24 3.60 1.05
C ASP A 12 -6.49 2.16 1.51
N TYR A 13 -5.87 1.20 0.84
CA TYR A 13 -6.04 -0.21 1.19
C TYR A 13 -5.51 -0.51 2.58
N VAL A 14 -4.30 -0.03 2.88
CA VAL A 14 -3.67 -0.29 4.17
C VAL A 14 -4.48 0.34 5.30
N ARG A 15 -4.96 1.57 5.10
CA ARG A 15 -5.79 2.26 6.09
C ARG A 15 -7.06 1.47 6.38
N ASP A 16 -7.76 1.04 5.35
CA ASP A 16 -9.01 0.30 5.51
C ASP A 16 -8.76 -1.06 6.15
N HIS A 17 -7.69 -1.73 5.75
CA HIS A 17 -7.31 -3.02 6.32
C HIS A 17 -7.01 -2.88 7.81
N TYR A 18 -6.25 -1.88 8.19
CA TYR A 18 -5.91 -1.64 9.58
C TYR A 18 -7.16 -1.30 10.40
N LYS A 19 -8.04 -0.49 9.83
CA LYS A 19 -9.28 -0.10 10.49
C LYS A 19 -10.18 -1.30 10.76
N TYR A 20 -10.19 -2.26 9.85
CA TYR A 20 -11.06 -3.44 9.95
C TYR A 20 -10.45 -4.53 10.81
N TYR A 21 -9.15 -4.82 10.62
CA TYR A 21 -8.49 -5.95 11.28
C TYR A 21 -7.63 -5.55 12.48
N GLY A 22 -7.16 -4.32 12.54
CA GLY A 22 -6.29 -3.86 13.62
C GLY A 22 -4.80 -4.11 13.38
N TRP A 23 -4.41 -4.57 12.18
CA TRP A 23 -3.01 -4.75 11.80
C TRP A 23 -2.82 -4.45 10.33
N TYR A 24 -1.57 -4.22 9.93
CA TYR A 24 -1.24 -3.94 8.54
C TYR A 24 -1.18 -5.23 7.74
N PRO A 25 -1.55 -5.19 6.44
CA PRO A 25 -1.47 -6.39 5.59
C PRO A 25 -0.03 -6.78 5.31
N TYR A 26 0.20 -8.06 5.02
CA TYR A 26 1.53 -8.55 4.66
C TYR A 26 1.93 -8.11 3.26
N ASP A 27 0.98 -7.93 2.38
CA ASP A 27 1.23 -7.46 1.02
C ASP A 27 0.01 -6.70 0.51
N VAL A 28 0.21 -5.98 -0.59
CA VAL A 28 -0.86 -5.23 -1.25
C VAL A 28 -0.70 -5.42 -2.74
N GLU A 29 -1.79 -5.72 -3.43
CA GLU A 29 -1.80 -5.83 -4.88
C GLU A 29 -2.39 -4.57 -5.50
N VAL A 30 -1.64 -3.98 -6.44
CA VAL A 30 -2.09 -2.83 -7.20
C VAL A 30 -1.77 -3.08 -8.67
N GLY A 31 -2.79 -3.08 -9.51
CA GLY A 31 -2.60 -3.23 -10.96
C GLY A 31 -1.86 -4.51 -11.34
N ASN A 32 -2.20 -5.62 -10.74
CA ASN A 32 -1.59 -6.94 -11.02
C ASN A 32 -0.15 -7.06 -10.52
N VAL A 33 0.31 -6.11 -9.72
CA VAL A 33 1.64 -6.17 -9.10
C VAL A 33 1.46 -6.32 -7.60
N VAL A 34 2.12 -7.31 -7.02
CA VAL A 34 2.05 -7.56 -5.58
C VAL A 34 3.24 -6.88 -4.91
N TYR A 35 2.96 -6.01 -3.96
CA TYR A 35 3.98 -5.31 -3.19
C TYR A 35 4.05 -5.94 -1.80
N SER A 36 5.24 -6.40 -1.42
CA SER A 36 5.45 -6.94 -0.07
C SER A 36 5.35 -5.84 0.97
N TYR A 37 5.32 -6.23 2.24
CA TYR A 37 5.26 -5.27 3.34
C TYR A 37 6.38 -4.22 3.24
N GLU A 38 7.63 -4.67 3.03
CA GLU A 38 8.75 -3.75 2.90
C GLU A 38 8.59 -2.82 1.70
N GLU A 39 8.16 -3.38 0.58
CA GLU A 39 8.00 -2.61 -0.65
C GLU A 39 6.93 -1.53 -0.50
N TYR A 40 5.76 -1.90 0.03
CA TYR A 40 4.70 -0.90 0.13
C TYR A 40 4.99 0.13 1.22
N MET A 41 5.68 -0.25 2.28
CA MET A 41 6.07 0.72 3.31
C MET A 41 7.07 1.73 2.75
N ASP A 42 8.00 1.28 1.90
CA ASP A 42 8.92 2.19 1.20
C ASP A 42 8.15 3.18 0.32
N ILE A 43 7.17 2.68 -0.41
CA ILE A 43 6.35 3.54 -1.27
C ILE A 43 5.59 4.57 -0.44
N LEU A 44 5.03 4.14 0.69
CA LEU A 44 4.29 5.06 1.57
C LEU A 44 5.19 6.13 2.16
N SER A 45 6.47 5.85 2.31
CA SER A 45 7.42 6.82 2.87
C SER A 45 7.96 7.80 1.82
N MET A 46 7.70 7.54 0.54
CA MET A 46 8.15 8.44 -0.52
C MET A 46 7.39 9.76 -0.49
N THR A 47 8.11 10.85 -0.78
CA THR A 47 7.51 12.17 -0.93
C THR A 47 7.12 12.35 -2.40
N LEU A 48 5.89 12.09 -2.72
CA LEU A 48 5.40 12.14 -4.10
C LEU A 48 4.27 13.15 -4.24
#